data_ec42ef1a90ff13a67813202ead23132f
#
_entry.id   ec42ef1a90ff13a67813202ead23132f
#
_cell.length_a   1.000
_cell.length_b   1.000
_cell.length_c   1.000
_cell.angle_alpha   90.00
_cell.angle_beta   90.00
_cell.angle_gamma   90.00
#
_symmetry.space_group_name_H-M   'P 1'
#
loop_
_entity.id
_entity.type
_entity.pdbx_description
1 polymer ?
#
loop_
_entity_poly.entity_id
_entity_poly.type
_entity_poly.pdbx_seq_one_letter_code
_entity_poly.pdbx_strand_id
1 'polypeptide(L)'
;VKGRKPIDGIVRRTEEDGPDESVFGVLTPYFVVAALVLSIIAAVISKRFSSFAHILSGIFVCAAPIAMLLTFPLPFFISIKSLIRSGSTIAGWSGLYDIGKAKHLIVTDGDLFPKGCVKISRTRVFAGMEPERIISFAGSIISASGSAMVHPFAELMRKAGGGLMPVEAFSVHESGGLTAMIDGEDVYCGNAAFMRLMGVILPEKYVLNNGVYIAVAGVICGVFEMEY
;
A
#
# COMPACT_ATOMS: atom_id res chain seq x y z
N VAL A 1 14.72 3.79 16.65
CA VAL A 1 14.53 4.39 15.33
C VAL A 1 13.34 5.33 15.44
N LYS A 2 13.57 6.66 15.52
CA LYS A 2 12.51 7.69 15.52
C LYS A 2 11.73 7.57 14.22
N GLY A 3 10.42 7.33 14.32
CA GLY A 3 9.53 7.12 13.20
C GLY A 3 9.55 8.31 12.24
N ARG A 4 10.14 8.09 11.06
CA ARG A 4 9.97 8.99 9.92
C ARG A 4 8.49 8.91 9.50
N LYS A 5 7.86 10.07 9.37
CA LYS A 5 6.50 10.11 8.86
C LYS A 5 6.48 9.55 7.42
N PRO A 6 5.48 8.76 7.00
CA PRO A 6 5.41 8.24 5.64
C PRO A 6 5.46 9.33 4.56
N ILE A 7 5.00 10.54 4.88
CA ILE A 7 5.08 11.74 4.02
C ILE A 7 6.53 12.13 3.70
N ASP A 8 7.46 12.00 4.66
CA ASP A 8 8.87 12.37 4.43
C ASP A 8 9.54 11.50 3.36
N GLY A 9 9.10 10.25 3.22
CA GLY A 9 9.55 9.35 2.17
C GLY A 9 9.01 9.72 0.78
N ILE A 10 7.79 10.21 0.71
CA ILE A 10 7.17 10.67 -0.55
C ILE A 10 7.86 11.94 -1.02
N VAL A 11 8.02 12.94 -0.14
CA VAL A 11 8.69 14.21 -0.45
C VAL A 11 10.11 13.95 -0.94
N ARG A 12 10.87 13.10 -0.25
CA ARG A 12 12.24 12.80 -0.66
C ARG A 12 12.32 12.14 -2.04
N ARG A 13 11.36 11.27 -2.41
CA ARG A 13 11.32 10.66 -3.74
C ARG A 13 10.91 11.61 -4.85
N THR A 14 10.19 12.69 -4.53
CA THR A 14 9.87 13.74 -5.50
C THR A 14 11.04 14.71 -5.71
N GLU A 15 11.98 14.79 -4.75
CA GLU A 15 13.21 15.59 -4.84
C GLU A 15 14.37 14.81 -5.49
N GLU A 16 14.26 13.49 -5.67
CA GLU A 16 15.27 12.70 -6.39
C GLU A 16 15.25 13.06 -7.88
N ASP A 17 16.42 13.41 -8.40
CA ASP A 17 16.61 13.70 -9.82
C ASP A 17 16.15 12.54 -10.70
N GLY A 18 15.38 12.85 -11.74
CA GLY A 18 14.99 11.85 -12.72
C GLY A 18 16.21 11.32 -13.48
N PRO A 19 16.14 10.11 -14.08
CA PRO A 19 17.23 9.58 -14.90
C PRO A 19 17.58 10.53 -16.04
N ASP A 20 16.66 11.37 -16.46
CA ASP A 20 16.82 12.37 -17.51
C ASP A 20 17.72 13.51 -17.07
N GLU A 21 17.57 14.01 -15.84
CA GLU A 21 18.38 15.10 -15.31
C GLU A 21 19.85 14.71 -15.23
N SER A 22 20.13 13.46 -14.87
CA SER A 22 21.49 12.92 -14.89
C SER A 22 22.07 12.81 -16.30
N VAL A 23 21.28 12.39 -17.28
CA VAL A 23 21.69 12.28 -18.69
C VAL A 23 21.88 13.67 -19.28
N PHE A 24 20.99 14.62 -19.01
CA PHE A 24 21.14 16.01 -19.44
C PHE A 24 22.35 16.70 -18.81
N GLY A 25 22.60 16.50 -17.53
CA GLY A 25 23.78 17.04 -16.85
C GLY A 25 25.08 16.60 -17.52
N VAL A 26 25.13 15.37 -18.03
CA VAL A 26 26.30 14.85 -18.74
C VAL A 26 26.36 15.29 -20.20
N LEU A 27 25.24 15.28 -20.94
CA LEU A 27 25.21 15.58 -22.38
C LEU A 27 25.28 17.08 -22.69
N THR A 28 24.72 17.93 -21.84
CA THR A 28 24.67 19.39 -22.08
C THR A 28 26.04 20.03 -22.32
N PRO A 29 27.08 19.78 -21.50
CA PRO A 29 28.39 20.38 -21.73
C PRO A 29 29.02 19.92 -23.08
N TYR A 30 28.85 18.65 -23.45
CA TYR A 30 29.35 18.17 -24.75
C TYR A 30 28.62 18.83 -25.90
N PHE A 31 27.32 19.04 -25.79
CA PHE A 31 26.51 19.72 -26.78
C PHE A 31 26.93 21.18 -26.95
N VAL A 32 27.16 21.90 -25.85
CA VAL A 32 27.62 23.30 -25.85
C VAL A 32 28.99 23.40 -26.54
N VAL A 33 29.92 22.51 -26.18
CA VAL A 33 31.26 22.48 -26.85
C VAL A 33 31.14 22.20 -28.33
N ALA A 34 30.34 21.21 -28.73
CA ALA A 34 30.12 20.87 -30.15
C ALA A 34 29.49 22.05 -30.91
N ALA A 35 28.50 22.75 -30.33
CA ALA A 35 27.88 23.91 -30.95
C ALA A 35 28.88 25.07 -31.16
N LEU A 36 29.74 25.31 -30.16
CA LEU A 36 30.79 26.32 -30.26
C LEU A 36 31.78 25.98 -31.38
N VAL A 37 32.27 24.72 -31.44
CA VAL A 37 33.22 24.28 -32.49
C VAL A 37 32.58 24.40 -33.86
N LEU A 38 31.35 23.93 -34.05
CA LEU A 38 30.63 24.04 -35.33
C LEU A 38 30.41 25.50 -35.74
N SER A 39 30.11 26.39 -34.79
CA SER A 39 29.93 27.83 -35.06
C SER A 39 31.21 28.48 -35.52
N ILE A 40 32.36 28.15 -34.92
CA ILE A 40 33.69 28.63 -35.32
C ILE A 40 34.01 28.15 -36.74
N ILE A 41 33.84 26.84 -37.01
CA ILE A 41 34.09 26.27 -38.35
C ILE A 41 33.23 26.98 -39.40
N ALA A 42 31.94 27.15 -39.15
CA ALA A 42 31.00 27.80 -40.06
C ALA A 42 31.36 29.29 -40.29
N ALA A 43 31.81 30.02 -39.25
CA ALA A 43 32.26 31.40 -39.36
C ALA A 43 33.54 31.53 -40.18
N VAL A 44 34.48 30.61 -40.06
CA VAL A 44 35.73 30.56 -40.84
C VAL A 44 35.43 30.29 -42.32
N ILE A 45 34.57 29.27 -42.60
CA ILE A 45 34.19 28.91 -43.98
C ILE A 45 33.47 30.08 -44.65
N SER A 46 32.57 30.74 -43.94
CA SER A 46 31.77 31.86 -44.44
C SER A 46 32.58 33.17 -44.57
N LYS A 47 33.82 33.24 -44.08
CA LYS A 47 34.67 34.42 -44.00
C LYS A 47 33.98 35.65 -43.34
N ARG A 48 32.98 35.45 -42.54
CA ARG A 48 32.17 36.48 -41.90
C ARG A 48 32.14 36.29 -40.37
N PHE A 49 33.19 36.76 -39.72
CA PHE A 49 33.28 36.70 -38.25
C PHE A 49 32.16 37.50 -37.52
N SER A 50 31.63 38.56 -38.15
CA SER A 50 30.51 39.36 -37.61
C SER A 50 29.22 38.54 -37.51
N SER A 51 29.11 37.42 -38.25
CA SER A 51 27.93 36.54 -38.25
C SER A 51 28.03 35.39 -37.25
N PHE A 52 29.14 35.28 -36.50
CA PHE A 52 29.35 34.22 -35.51
C PHE A 52 28.21 34.06 -34.53
N ALA A 53 27.76 35.18 -33.94
CA ALA A 53 26.66 35.18 -32.97
C ALA A 53 25.34 34.70 -33.57
N HIS A 54 25.05 35.06 -34.82
CA HIS A 54 23.86 34.58 -35.53
C HIS A 54 23.95 33.09 -35.87
N ILE A 55 25.09 32.59 -36.27
CA ILE A 55 25.31 31.17 -36.54
C ILE A 55 25.19 30.36 -35.27
N LEU A 56 25.80 30.84 -34.17
CA LEU A 56 25.73 30.21 -32.88
C LEU A 56 24.27 30.16 -32.36
N SER A 57 23.55 31.29 -32.46
CA SER A 57 22.14 31.30 -32.05
C SER A 57 21.26 30.40 -32.91
N GLY A 58 21.52 30.33 -34.23
CA GLY A 58 20.85 29.41 -35.14
C GLY A 58 21.06 27.94 -34.76
N ILE A 59 22.32 27.57 -34.47
CA ILE A 59 22.64 26.20 -34.02
C ILE A 59 21.94 25.89 -32.68
N PHE A 60 21.96 26.81 -31.73
CA PHE A 60 21.24 26.64 -30.45
C PHE A 60 19.72 26.54 -30.62
N VAL A 61 19.10 27.24 -31.54
CA VAL A 61 17.69 27.17 -31.85
C VAL A 61 17.33 25.86 -32.58
N CYS A 62 18.08 25.49 -33.58
CA CYS A 62 17.81 24.29 -34.40
C CYS A 62 18.13 22.98 -33.66
N ALA A 63 19.19 22.96 -32.88
CA ALA A 63 19.62 21.80 -32.12
C ALA A 63 19.15 21.84 -30.67
N ALA A 64 18.29 22.82 -30.34
CA ALA A 64 17.89 23.10 -28.96
C ALA A 64 17.34 21.87 -28.27
N PRO A 65 17.77 21.62 -27.03
CA PRO A 65 17.23 20.59 -26.16
C PRO A 65 15.77 20.86 -25.74
N ILE A 66 15.10 21.87 -26.32
CA ILE A 66 13.69 22.18 -26.02
C ILE A 66 12.79 20.99 -26.34
N ALA A 67 13.04 20.28 -27.44
CA ALA A 67 12.31 19.05 -27.75
C ALA A 67 12.56 17.97 -26.68
N MET A 68 13.77 17.88 -26.15
CA MET A 68 14.12 16.95 -25.07
C MET A 68 13.48 17.36 -23.73
N LEU A 69 13.44 18.65 -23.40
CA LEU A 69 12.72 19.15 -22.22
C LEU A 69 11.23 18.77 -22.24
N LEU A 70 10.63 18.62 -23.41
CA LEU A 70 9.23 18.21 -23.56
C LEU A 70 9.06 16.70 -23.65
N THR A 71 10.06 15.98 -24.15
CA THR A 71 9.95 14.53 -24.45
C THR A 71 9.79 13.70 -23.17
N PHE A 72 10.41 14.07 -22.07
CA PHE A 72 10.36 13.32 -20.82
C PHE A 72 9.31 13.85 -19.82
N PRO A 73 9.29 15.15 -19.46
CA PRO A 73 8.33 15.64 -18.50
C PRO A 73 6.87 15.54 -18.95
N LEU A 74 6.62 15.66 -20.27
CA LEU A 74 5.26 15.65 -20.80
C LEU A 74 4.56 14.30 -20.66
N PRO A 75 5.15 13.15 -21.07
CA PRO A 75 4.56 11.83 -20.82
C PRO A 75 4.39 11.53 -19.34
N PHE A 76 5.33 11.95 -18.51
CA PHE A 76 5.25 11.80 -17.05
C PHE A 76 4.05 12.58 -16.49
N PHE A 77 3.90 13.85 -16.87
CA PHE A 77 2.76 14.67 -16.46
C PHE A 77 1.43 14.08 -16.90
N ILE A 78 1.34 13.57 -18.14
CA ILE A 78 0.13 12.92 -18.67
C ILE A 78 -0.18 11.65 -17.87
N SER A 79 0.83 10.84 -17.57
CA SER A 79 0.69 9.61 -16.78
C SER A 79 0.21 9.90 -15.36
N ILE A 80 0.82 10.86 -14.67
CA ILE A 80 0.39 11.29 -13.33
C ILE A 80 -1.05 11.81 -13.38
N LYS A 81 -1.39 12.65 -14.34
CA LYS A 81 -2.75 13.18 -14.48
C LYS A 81 -3.79 12.07 -14.71
N SER A 82 -3.45 11.05 -15.45
CA SER A 82 -4.31 9.87 -15.66
C SER A 82 -4.49 9.08 -14.37
N LEU A 83 -3.42 8.86 -13.60
CA LEU A 83 -3.45 8.15 -12.33
C LEU A 83 -4.25 8.90 -11.25
N ILE A 84 -4.09 10.21 -11.17
CA ILE A 84 -4.88 11.04 -10.24
C ILE A 84 -6.38 10.90 -10.53
N ARG A 85 -6.79 10.81 -11.80
CA ARG A 85 -8.20 10.60 -12.16
C ARG A 85 -8.73 9.23 -11.71
N SER A 86 -7.88 8.22 -11.61
CA SER A 86 -8.23 6.91 -11.07
C SER A 86 -8.10 6.82 -9.54
N GLY A 87 -7.83 7.94 -8.86
CA GLY A 87 -7.68 7.98 -7.41
C GLY A 87 -6.33 7.46 -6.89
N SER A 88 -5.35 7.27 -7.78
CA SER A 88 -4.02 6.77 -7.44
C SER A 88 -2.98 7.87 -7.57
N THR A 89 -1.96 7.86 -6.73
CA THR A 89 -0.82 8.78 -6.82
C THR A 89 0.49 7.98 -6.81
N ILE A 90 1.46 8.43 -7.61
CA ILE A 90 2.81 7.88 -7.64
C ILE A 90 3.78 8.93 -7.13
N ALA A 91 4.66 8.54 -6.22
CA ALA A 91 5.69 9.40 -5.67
C ALA A 91 6.91 9.44 -6.59
N GLY A 92 7.03 10.54 -7.33
CA GLY A 92 8.20 10.82 -8.13
C GLY A 92 8.42 9.90 -9.34
N TRP A 93 9.51 10.18 -10.04
CA TRP A 93 9.92 9.47 -11.24
C TRP A 93 10.38 8.04 -10.94
N SER A 94 11.11 7.85 -9.83
CA SER A 94 11.56 6.53 -9.40
C SER A 94 10.39 5.57 -9.15
N GLY A 95 9.29 6.06 -8.59
CA GLY A 95 8.09 5.26 -8.36
C GLY A 95 7.45 4.76 -9.66
N LEU A 96 7.38 5.62 -10.70
CA LEU A 96 6.84 5.22 -12.01
C LEU A 96 7.75 4.19 -12.70
N TYR A 97 9.06 4.39 -12.61
CA TYR A 97 10.05 3.48 -13.19
C TYR A 97 10.04 2.11 -12.51
N ASP A 98 9.96 2.07 -11.18
CA ASP A 98 9.89 0.85 -10.40
C ASP A 98 8.63 0.05 -10.73
N ILE A 99 7.47 0.72 -10.85
CA ILE A 99 6.21 0.07 -11.25
C ILE A 99 6.31 -0.48 -12.67
N GLY A 100 6.92 0.25 -13.61
CA GLY A 100 7.10 -0.20 -15.00
C GLY A 100 8.00 -1.43 -15.13
N LYS A 101 8.91 -1.65 -14.18
CA LYS A 101 9.80 -2.82 -14.12
C LYS A 101 9.33 -3.93 -13.21
N ALA A 102 8.34 -3.68 -12.37
CA ALA A 102 7.85 -4.66 -11.42
C ALA A 102 7.24 -5.86 -12.14
N LYS A 103 7.74 -7.05 -11.86
CA LYS A 103 7.20 -8.32 -12.36
C LYS A 103 6.28 -9.00 -11.34
N HIS A 104 6.42 -8.64 -10.08
CA HIS A 104 5.66 -9.20 -8.97
C HIS A 104 5.18 -8.06 -8.08
N LEU A 105 3.93 -8.14 -7.68
CA LEU A 105 3.32 -7.26 -6.70
C LEU A 105 3.07 -8.07 -5.43
N ILE A 106 3.70 -7.67 -4.35
CA ILE A 106 3.44 -8.23 -3.02
C ILE A 106 2.47 -7.28 -2.33
N VAL A 107 1.30 -7.80 -1.99
CA VAL A 107 0.24 -7.05 -1.32
C VAL A 107 -0.02 -7.71 0.02
N THR A 108 -0.03 -6.93 1.08
CA THR A 108 -0.41 -7.41 2.41
C THR A 108 -1.86 -7.07 2.71
N ASP A 109 -2.46 -7.77 3.68
CA ASP A 109 -3.83 -7.46 4.13
C ASP A 109 -3.99 -6.01 4.55
N GLY A 110 -2.95 -5.42 5.15
CA GLY A 110 -2.95 -4.01 5.56
C GLY A 110 -2.96 -3.01 4.41
N ASP A 111 -2.48 -3.41 3.22
CA ASP A 111 -2.49 -2.58 2.01
C ASP A 111 -3.88 -2.60 1.34
N LEU A 112 -4.55 -3.77 1.39
CA LEU A 112 -5.89 -3.94 0.83
C LEU A 112 -6.99 -3.38 1.74
N PHE A 113 -6.81 -3.56 3.05
CA PHE A 113 -7.77 -3.15 4.06
C PHE A 113 -7.14 -2.12 5.01
N PRO A 114 -7.04 -0.83 4.61
CA PRO A 114 -6.51 0.20 5.49
C PRO A 114 -7.35 0.33 6.77
N LYS A 115 -6.73 0.82 7.83
CA LYS A 115 -7.38 1.00 9.13
C LYS A 115 -8.72 1.74 8.99
N GLY A 116 -9.79 1.11 9.44
CA GLY A 116 -11.14 1.68 9.41
C GLY A 116 -12.02 1.26 8.23
N CYS A 117 -11.50 0.53 7.22
CA CYS A 117 -12.34 -0.05 6.17
C CYS A 117 -13.23 -1.18 6.70
N VAL A 118 -12.70 -1.97 7.62
CA VAL A 118 -13.44 -3.08 8.23
C VAL A 118 -14.05 -2.61 9.55
N LYS A 119 -15.35 -2.79 9.71
CA LYS A 119 -16.08 -2.45 10.94
C LYS A 119 -16.93 -3.63 11.40
N ILE A 120 -17.15 -3.73 12.71
CA ILE A 120 -18.11 -4.67 13.28
C ILE A 120 -19.46 -3.96 13.31
N SER A 121 -20.41 -4.41 12.49
CA SER A 121 -21.74 -3.82 12.43
C SER A 121 -22.65 -4.33 13.54
N ARG A 122 -22.57 -5.64 13.82
CA ARG A 122 -23.37 -6.28 14.86
C ARG A 122 -22.58 -7.33 15.61
N THR A 123 -22.82 -7.42 16.89
CA THR A 123 -22.30 -8.49 17.76
C THR A 123 -23.48 -9.23 18.35
N ARG A 124 -23.49 -10.55 18.24
CA ARG A 124 -24.45 -11.42 18.89
C ARG A 124 -23.70 -12.43 19.73
N VAL A 125 -24.05 -12.48 20.99
CA VAL A 125 -23.53 -13.43 21.97
C VAL A 125 -24.60 -14.46 22.23
N PHE A 126 -24.24 -15.72 22.24
CA PHE A 126 -25.14 -16.83 22.57
C PHE A 126 -25.06 -17.12 24.08
N ALA A 127 -26.15 -17.66 24.60
CA ALA A 127 -26.27 -17.89 26.04
C ALA A 127 -25.22 -18.87 26.60
N GLY A 128 -24.65 -18.55 27.75
CA GLY A 128 -23.72 -19.43 28.45
C GLY A 128 -22.41 -18.80 28.93
N MET A 129 -22.00 -17.67 28.37
CA MET A 129 -20.78 -16.99 28.77
C MET A 129 -20.96 -15.47 28.77
N GLU A 130 -20.23 -14.78 29.65
CA GLU A 130 -20.28 -13.32 29.71
C GLU A 130 -19.80 -12.67 28.40
N PRO A 131 -20.54 -11.67 27.86
CA PRO A 131 -20.19 -11.01 26.61
C PRO A 131 -18.76 -10.45 26.59
N GLU A 132 -18.30 -9.91 27.72
CA GLU A 132 -16.96 -9.33 27.86
C GLU A 132 -15.87 -10.39 27.69
N ARG A 133 -16.07 -11.60 28.21
CA ARG A 133 -15.14 -12.71 28.11
C ARG A 133 -15.06 -13.23 26.68
N ILE A 134 -16.20 -13.34 25.99
CA ILE A 134 -16.25 -13.75 24.57
C ILE A 134 -15.53 -12.74 23.67
N ILE A 135 -15.74 -11.44 23.91
CA ILE A 135 -15.07 -10.37 23.18
C ILE A 135 -13.57 -10.39 23.48
N SER A 136 -13.16 -10.68 24.70
CA SER A 136 -11.76 -10.81 25.09
C SER A 136 -11.09 -12.01 24.41
N PHE A 137 -11.75 -13.16 24.33
CA PHE A 137 -11.27 -14.32 23.58
C PHE A 137 -11.11 -14.01 22.09
N ALA A 138 -12.16 -13.43 21.48
CA ALA A 138 -12.13 -13.06 20.06
C ALA A 138 -11.02 -12.05 19.75
N GLY A 139 -10.91 -11.01 20.57
CA GLY A 139 -9.90 -9.98 20.42
C GLY A 139 -8.49 -10.50 20.63
N SER A 140 -8.27 -11.41 21.59
CA SER A 140 -6.95 -12.00 21.85
C SER A 140 -6.47 -12.89 20.71
N ILE A 141 -7.31 -13.79 20.21
CA ILE A 141 -6.95 -14.70 19.10
C ILE A 141 -6.73 -13.93 17.79
N ILE A 142 -7.56 -12.91 17.52
CA ILE A 142 -7.42 -12.06 16.32
C ILE A 142 -6.17 -11.18 16.44
N SER A 143 -5.86 -10.66 17.63
CA SER A 143 -4.65 -9.88 17.85
C SER A 143 -3.39 -10.72 17.61
N ALA A 144 -3.41 -11.99 18.00
CA ALA A 144 -2.30 -12.92 17.72
C ALA A 144 -2.10 -13.19 16.22
N SER A 145 -3.16 -13.10 15.40
CA SER A 145 -3.06 -13.30 13.94
C SER A 145 -2.39 -12.14 13.18
N GLY A 146 -2.33 -10.94 13.76
CA GLY A 146 -1.83 -9.75 13.09
C GLY A 146 -2.64 -9.29 11.87
N SER A 147 -3.86 -9.81 11.68
CA SER A 147 -4.72 -9.51 10.53
C SER A 147 -5.30 -8.09 10.58
N ALA A 148 -5.87 -7.62 9.46
CA ALA A 148 -6.56 -6.33 9.37
C ALA A 148 -7.74 -6.20 10.37
N MET A 149 -8.26 -7.32 10.87
CA MET A 149 -9.35 -7.36 11.86
C MET A 149 -8.90 -6.98 13.28
N VAL A 150 -7.60 -6.91 13.57
CA VAL A 150 -7.08 -6.51 14.89
C VAL A 150 -7.66 -5.19 15.35
N HIS A 151 -7.73 -4.20 14.45
CA HIS A 151 -8.18 -2.85 14.81
C HIS A 151 -9.65 -2.80 15.27
N PRO A 152 -10.65 -3.31 14.49
CA PRO A 152 -12.05 -3.29 14.93
C PRO A 152 -12.31 -4.12 16.19
N PHE A 153 -11.59 -5.24 16.38
CA PHE A 153 -11.73 -6.04 17.61
C PHE A 153 -11.08 -5.38 18.83
N ALA A 154 -9.96 -4.68 18.67
CA ALA A 154 -9.35 -3.88 19.73
C ALA A 154 -10.29 -2.75 20.20
N GLU A 155 -10.97 -2.07 19.24
CA GLU A 155 -11.99 -1.07 19.59
C GLU A 155 -13.17 -1.69 20.33
N LEU A 156 -13.65 -2.86 19.90
CA LEU A 156 -14.74 -3.57 20.53
C LEU A 156 -14.37 -3.99 21.97
N MET A 157 -13.18 -4.56 22.19
CA MET A 157 -12.67 -4.89 23.52
C MET A 157 -12.62 -3.67 24.43
N ARG A 158 -12.10 -2.54 23.93
CA ARG A 158 -12.04 -1.31 24.72
C ARG A 158 -13.43 -0.80 25.13
N LYS A 159 -14.44 -0.93 24.26
CA LYS A 159 -15.83 -0.54 24.55
C LYS A 159 -16.50 -1.49 25.55
N ALA A 160 -16.17 -2.77 25.47
CA ALA A 160 -16.73 -3.80 26.33
C ALA A 160 -16.04 -3.93 27.71
N GLY A 161 -14.93 -3.20 27.94
CA GLY A 161 -14.14 -3.33 29.15
C GLY A 161 -13.25 -4.57 29.20
N GLY A 162 -13.17 -5.32 28.09
CA GLY A 162 -12.36 -6.54 27.99
C GLY A 162 -10.86 -6.25 27.86
N GLY A 163 -10.03 -7.22 28.27
CA GLY A 163 -8.57 -7.19 28.19
C GLY A 163 -8.01 -8.27 27.27
N LEU A 164 -6.77 -8.07 26.80
CA LEU A 164 -6.02 -9.10 26.09
C LEU A 164 -5.63 -10.21 27.05
N MET A 165 -5.87 -11.46 26.63
CA MET A 165 -5.51 -12.66 27.35
C MET A 165 -4.30 -13.34 26.69
N PRO A 166 -3.44 -14.05 27.44
CA PRO A 166 -2.36 -14.81 26.88
C PRO A 166 -2.90 -15.89 25.93
N VAL A 167 -2.31 -15.99 24.74
CA VAL A 167 -2.71 -16.92 23.69
C VAL A 167 -1.62 -17.99 23.57
N GLU A 168 -1.99 -19.24 23.76
CA GLU A 168 -1.10 -20.40 23.64
C GLU A 168 -1.53 -21.27 22.45
N ALA A 169 -0.64 -22.10 21.94
CA ALA A 169 -0.88 -23.06 20.83
C ALA A 169 -1.61 -22.43 19.63
N PHE A 170 -1.28 -21.18 19.28
CA PHE A 170 -1.89 -20.47 18.16
C PHE A 170 -1.58 -21.14 16.82
N SER A 171 -2.62 -21.36 16.02
CA SER A 171 -2.50 -21.89 14.66
C SER A 171 -3.47 -21.20 13.69
N VAL A 172 -2.99 -20.97 12.47
CA VAL A 172 -3.78 -20.40 11.37
C VAL A 172 -4.11 -21.50 10.38
N HIS A 173 -5.38 -21.64 10.01
CA HIS A 173 -5.85 -22.63 9.04
C HIS A 173 -6.14 -21.98 7.70
N GLU A 174 -5.74 -22.65 6.60
CA GLU A 174 -5.96 -22.17 5.22
C GLU A 174 -7.46 -22.00 4.87
N SER A 175 -8.34 -22.71 5.57
CA SER A 175 -9.80 -22.59 5.45
C SER A 175 -10.38 -21.28 5.99
N GLY A 176 -9.54 -20.35 6.44
CA GLY A 176 -9.96 -19.05 6.95
C GLY A 176 -10.38 -19.07 8.41
N GLY A 177 -9.65 -19.80 9.24
CA GLY A 177 -9.89 -19.88 10.67
C GLY A 177 -8.61 -19.86 11.51
N LEU A 178 -8.78 -19.57 12.78
CA LEU A 178 -7.75 -19.49 13.80
C LEU A 178 -8.12 -20.43 14.94
N THR A 179 -7.15 -21.13 15.47
CA THR A 179 -7.28 -21.93 16.68
C THR A 179 -6.25 -21.50 17.71
N ALA A 180 -6.62 -21.49 18.95
CA ALA A 180 -5.69 -21.21 20.04
C ALA A 180 -6.23 -21.78 21.36
N MET A 181 -5.35 -21.93 22.33
CA MET A 181 -5.72 -22.16 23.71
C MET A 181 -5.62 -20.84 24.47
N ILE A 182 -6.71 -20.44 25.12
CA ILE A 182 -6.79 -19.22 25.91
C ILE A 182 -7.47 -19.56 27.25
N ASP A 183 -6.82 -19.25 28.33
CA ASP A 183 -7.32 -19.55 29.70
C ASP A 183 -7.62 -21.06 29.92
N GLY A 184 -6.83 -21.93 29.25
CA GLY A 184 -6.97 -23.39 29.30
C GLY A 184 -8.14 -23.94 28.47
N GLU A 185 -8.83 -23.12 27.69
CA GLU A 185 -9.94 -23.52 26.81
C GLU A 185 -9.54 -23.45 25.34
N ASP A 186 -10.00 -24.40 24.55
CA ASP A 186 -9.83 -24.41 23.10
C ASP A 186 -10.75 -23.36 22.46
N VAL A 187 -10.16 -22.35 21.83
CA VAL A 187 -10.88 -21.25 21.19
C VAL A 187 -10.70 -21.34 19.66
N TYR A 188 -11.83 -21.37 18.97
CA TYR A 188 -11.90 -21.36 17.52
C TYR A 188 -12.50 -20.04 17.05
N CYS A 189 -11.85 -19.38 16.07
CA CYS A 189 -12.33 -18.14 15.50
C CYS A 189 -12.22 -18.20 13.97
N GLY A 190 -13.29 -17.93 13.24
CA GLY A 190 -13.27 -18.01 11.78
C GLY A 190 -14.64 -17.89 11.13
N ASN A 191 -14.69 -18.22 9.84
CA ASN A 191 -15.92 -18.19 9.06
C ASN A 191 -16.81 -19.43 9.33
N ALA A 192 -18.05 -19.44 8.78
CA ALA A 192 -19.00 -20.53 8.97
C ALA A 192 -18.48 -21.87 8.42
N ALA A 193 -17.72 -21.87 7.32
CA ALA A 193 -17.15 -23.08 6.74
C ALA A 193 -16.09 -23.68 7.65
N PHE A 194 -15.24 -22.86 8.24
CA PHE A 194 -14.23 -23.27 9.21
C PHE A 194 -14.88 -23.87 10.46
N MET A 195 -15.91 -23.23 11.01
CA MET A 195 -16.62 -23.76 12.19
C MET A 195 -17.20 -25.16 11.95
N ARG A 196 -17.79 -25.39 10.76
CA ARG A 196 -18.29 -26.70 10.37
C ARG A 196 -17.16 -27.73 10.25
N LEU A 197 -16.01 -27.34 9.71
CA LEU A 197 -14.82 -28.20 9.63
C LEU A 197 -14.33 -28.62 11.01
N MET A 198 -14.40 -27.72 11.99
CA MET A 198 -14.04 -28.00 13.39
C MET A 198 -15.14 -28.76 14.18
N GLY A 199 -16.23 -29.14 13.50
CA GLY A 199 -17.33 -29.88 14.13
C GLY A 199 -18.27 -29.02 15.01
N VAL A 200 -18.16 -27.69 14.92
CA VAL A 200 -19.03 -26.78 15.68
C VAL A 200 -20.39 -26.66 15.00
N ILE A 201 -21.46 -26.94 15.76
CA ILE A 201 -22.83 -26.85 15.25
C ILE A 201 -23.25 -25.38 15.19
N LEU A 202 -23.48 -24.90 13.96
CA LEU A 202 -24.00 -23.55 13.73
C LEU A 202 -25.52 -23.59 13.55
N PRO A 203 -26.29 -22.82 14.31
CA PRO A 203 -27.72 -22.69 14.05
C PRO A 203 -27.96 -22.01 12.69
N GLU A 204 -28.74 -22.62 11.83
CA GLU A 204 -28.99 -22.15 10.44
C GLU A 204 -29.45 -20.68 10.37
N LYS A 205 -30.20 -20.24 11.37
CA LYS A 205 -30.70 -18.87 11.49
C LYS A 205 -29.59 -17.80 11.60
N TYR A 206 -28.39 -18.19 11.94
CA TYR A 206 -27.26 -17.27 12.21
C TYR A 206 -26.09 -17.46 11.24
N VAL A 207 -26.31 -18.14 10.13
CA VAL A 207 -25.29 -18.23 9.07
C VAL A 207 -25.28 -16.93 8.27
N LEU A 208 -24.22 -16.14 8.47
CA LEU A 208 -23.99 -14.85 7.80
C LEU A 208 -22.85 -15.01 6.78
N ASN A 209 -22.99 -14.35 5.64
CA ASN A 209 -21.94 -14.37 4.61
C ASN A 209 -20.64 -13.70 5.09
N ASN A 210 -20.76 -12.64 5.89
CA ASN A 210 -19.64 -11.84 6.41
C ASN A 210 -19.52 -12.00 7.93
N GLY A 211 -19.83 -13.18 8.47
CA GLY A 211 -19.79 -13.47 9.90
C GLY A 211 -18.43 -14.03 10.34
N VAL A 212 -17.87 -13.47 11.40
CA VAL A 212 -16.76 -14.05 12.15
C VAL A 212 -17.37 -14.70 13.41
N TYR A 213 -17.19 -16.00 13.51
CA TYR A 213 -17.72 -16.82 14.58
C TYR A 213 -16.64 -17.09 15.62
N ILE A 214 -17.05 -17.18 16.88
CA ILE A 214 -16.20 -17.66 17.95
C ILE A 214 -16.88 -18.85 18.65
N ALA A 215 -16.11 -19.90 18.84
CA ALA A 215 -16.50 -21.06 19.62
C ALA A 215 -15.45 -21.35 20.69
N VAL A 216 -15.90 -21.77 21.85
CA VAL A 216 -15.07 -22.15 23.00
C VAL A 216 -15.44 -23.57 23.38
N ALA A 217 -14.45 -24.42 23.55
CA ALA A 217 -14.65 -25.86 23.85
C ALA A 217 -15.65 -26.55 22.89
N GLY A 218 -15.63 -26.19 21.60
CA GLY A 218 -16.50 -26.75 20.57
C GLY A 218 -17.94 -26.21 20.55
N VAL A 219 -18.30 -25.27 21.44
CA VAL A 219 -19.61 -24.65 21.50
C VAL A 219 -19.55 -23.22 20.96
N ILE A 220 -20.49 -22.89 20.06
CA ILE A 220 -20.56 -21.51 19.54
C ILE A 220 -20.97 -20.53 20.62
N CYS A 221 -20.17 -19.51 20.85
CA CYS A 221 -20.40 -18.49 21.87
C CYS A 221 -20.81 -17.15 21.29
N GLY A 222 -20.38 -16.82 20.06
CA GLY A 222 -20.72 -15.54 19.47
C GLY A 222 -20.52 -15.47 17.96
N VAL A 223 -21.14 -14.45 17.37
CA VAL A 223 -20.95 -14.08 15.97
C VAL A 223 -20.82 -12.56 15.84
N PHE A 224 -19.84 -12.14 15.06
CA PHE A 224 -19.57 -10.75 14.72
C PHE A 224 -19.83 -10.54 13.24
N GLU A 225 -20.78 -9.67 12.90
CA GLU A 225 -21.08 -9.31 11.53
C GLU A 225 -20.13 -8.21 11.09
N MET A 226 -19.38 -8.48 10.01
CA MET A 226 -18.38 -7.56 9.47
C MET A 226 -18.97 -6.75 8.32
N GLU A 227 -18.64 -5.47 8.26
CA GLU A 227 -18.96 -4.55 7.18
C GLU A 227 -17.63 -4.03 6.59
N TYR A 228 -17.54 -4.06 5.25
CA TYR A 228 -16.35 -3.69 4.50
C TYR A 228 -16.57 -2.38 3.74
#